data_172bd31e42bc2093baa1251f50e70931
#
_entry.id   172bd31e42bc2093baa1251f50e70931
#
_cell.length_a   1.000
_cell.length_b   1.000
_cell.length_c   1.000
_cell.angle_alpha   90.00
_cell.angle_beta   90.00
_cell.angle_gamma   90.00
#
_symmetry.space_group_name_H-M   'P 1'
#
loop_
_entity.id
_entity.type
_entity.pdbx_description
1 polymer ?
#
loop_
_entity_poly.entity_id
_entity_poly.type
_entity_poly.pdbx_seq_one_letter_code
_entity_poly.pdbx_strand_id
1 'polypeptide(L)'
;MSADQSKEAQRIHEAEQKFDRTRRLVGLFGAPILALLVFLTPIEGLTVASHKLLAIMVLVALWWITEPVPIPVTSLIGPTLAVVTGVVSAKDAYAAFANPMIFLFMGGFILAKAMMDHGLDKRFAYWLLARSWVGSNPRRIFLAIGLAAALCSGWVSNTATAAMMFPIALGLLGAIKEMMAANGKEIDLHDYKYATGLMLMTAYSCSIGGVLTPIGTPPNIIMLGFLDQMANIHISFFEWMTWGVIAMVIYFIITYFILIRMFPPDVDRIDGAEEFIRARVAELGGWTRAQKNTLVCFLVAVFLWVFPGILSMTLGSTAPILKMYNLLFPEAVAAMVGALLLFLMPINFKERQFTLEWKAAVQGVEWGTLILFGGGLAMGGMMYKTGLSQWVGDKIVGMLGGDPSEFALVAIFCVMSLLLSELTSHTAATNMIGPLGITAAVAAGFSPVHVAVGIALSSSLGFMLPVSTPPNAIVYASGYIPITKMIKTGVYIDFIGIFCVTIPLAIYFVVWIVG
;
A
#
# COMPACT_ATOMS: atom_id res chain seq x y z
N MET A 1 8.11 -21.50 -24.19
CA MET A 1 7.81 -20.27 -24.98
C MET A 1 8.11 -20.52 -26.43
N SER A 2 7.14 -20.32 -27.33
CA SER A 2 7.44 -20.33 -28.75
C SER A 2 8.38 -19.17 -29.12
N ALA A 3 9.18 -19.31 -30.19
CA ALA A 3 10.10 -18.25 -30.62
C ALA A 3 9.38 -16.92 -30.91
N ASP A 4 8.09 -16.96 -31.21
CA ASP A 4 7.26 -15.79 -31.47
C ASP A 4 6.83 -15.07 -30.17
N GLN A 5 6.49 -15.83 -29.13
CA GLN A 5 6.18 -15.27 -27.80
C GLN A 5 7.41 -14.62 -27.15
N SER A 6 8.61 -15.17 -27.35
CA SER A 6 9.85 -14.55 -26.87
C SER A 6 10.16 -13.24 -27.58
N LYS A 7 9.89 -13.14 -28.89
CA LYS A 7 10.06 -11.90 -29.68
C LYS A 7 9.04 -10.83 -29.30
N GLU A 8 7.81 -11.22 -29.02
CA GLU A 8 6.76 -10.28 -28.59
C GLU A 8 7.04 -9.72 -27.18
N ALA A 9 7.46 -10.58 -26.24
CA ALA A 9 7.90 -10.16 -24.91
C ALA A 9 9.12 -9.21 -24.98
N GLN A 10 10.06 -9.49 -25.88
CA GLN A 10 11.23 -8.64 -26.09
C GLN A 10 10.85 -7.28 -26.69
N ARG A 11 9.92 -7.23 -27.67
CA ARG A 11 9.42 -5.97 -28.23
C ARG A 11 8.68 -5.13 -27.20
N ILE A 12 7.86 -5.74 -26.35
CA ILE A 12 7.17 -5.04 -25.24
C ILE A 12 8.21 -4.45 -24.29
N HIS A 13 9.19 -5.23 -23.87
CA HIS A 13 10.24 -4.76 -22.98
C HIS A 13 11.07 -3.60 -23.57
N GLU A 14 11.41 -3.66 -24.87
CA GLU A 14 12.11 -2.57 -25.57
C GLU A 14 11.23 -1.31 -25.65
N ALA A 15 9.93 -1.46 -25.89
CA ALA A 15 8.99 -0.35 -25.93
C ALA A 15 8.83 0.31 -24.53
N GLU A 16 8.74 -0.49 -23.48
CA GLU A 16 8.70 -0.02 -22.09
C GLU A 16 9.99 0.74 -21.71
N GLN A 17 11.16 0.20 -22.04
CA GLN A 17 12.43 0.87 -21.78
C GLN A 17 12.54 2.21 -22.54
N LYS A 18 12.07 2.25 -23.80
CA LYS A 18 12.06 3.48 -24.59
C LYS A 18 11.11 4.52 -24.02
N PHE A 19 9.92 4.09 -23.59
CA PHE A 19 8.93 4.94 -22.94
C PHE A 19 9.50 5.53 -21.63
N ASP A 20 10.06 4.68 -20.77
CA ASP A 20 10.66 5.11 -19.50
C ASP A 20 11.81 6.09 -19.71
N ARG A 21 12.70 5.83 -20.65
CA ARG A 21 13.78 6.75 -21.00
C ARG A 21 13.26 8.10 -21.46
N THR A 22 12.23 8.11 -22.31
CA THR A 22 11.64 9.35 -22.81
C THR A 22 10.94 10.11 -21.69
N ARG A 23 10.14 9.42 -20.86
CA ARG A 23 9.46 9.97 -19.67
C ARG A 23 10.47 10.67 -18.75
N ARG A 24 11.58 10.00 -18.41
CA ARG A 24 12.64 10.51 -17.54
C ARG A 24 13.35 11.73 -18.14
N LEU A 25 13.67 11.69 -19.43
CA LEU A 25 14.31 12.83 -20.12
C LEU A 25 13.38 14.06 -20.18
N VAL A 26 12.11 13.85 -20.52
CA VAL A 26 11.10 14.93 -20.55
C VAL A 26 10.94 15.51 -19.14
N GLY A 27 10.90 14.69 -18.10
CA GLY A 27 10.82 15.15 -16.72
C GLY A 27 12.05 15.92 -16.27
N LEU A 28 13.25 15.43 -16.61
CA LEU A 28 14.50 16.04 -16.18
C LEU A 28 14.65 17.49 -16.65
N PHE A 29 14.25 17.79 -17.88
CA PHE A 29 14.35 19.12 -18.47
C PHE A 29 13.03 19.89 -18.44
N GLY A 30 11.90 19.25 -18.67
CA GLY A 30 10.60 19.91 -18.75
C GLY A 30 10.08 20.39 -17.40
N ALA A 31 10.26 19.61 -16.35
CA ALA A 31 9.77 20.01 -15.02
C ALA A 31 10.49 21.25 -14.47
N PRO A 32 11.82 21.38 -14.52
CA PRO A 32 12.50 22.61 -14.12
C PRO A 32 12.10 23.84 -14.96
N ILE A 33 11.90 23.65 -16.28
CA ILE A 33 11.43 24.74 -17.16
C ILE A 33 10.04 25.19 -16.72
N LEU A 34 9.11 24.26 -16.51
CA LEU A 34 7.75 24.60 -16.08
C LEU A 34 7.74 25.24 -14.69
N ALA A 35 8.53 24.72 -13.75
CA ALA A 35 8.68 25.31 -12.43
C ALA A 35 9.24 26.76 -12.50
N LEU A 36 10.22 26.99 -13.37
CA LEU A 36 10.75 28.32 -13.62
C LEU A 36 9.72 29.26 -14.25
N LEU A 37 8.93 28.77 -15.20
CA LEU A 37 7.82 29.55 -15.78
C LEU A 37 6.79 29.93 -14.72
N VAL A 38 6.40 28.99 -13.85
CA VAL A 38 5.51 29.28 -12.71
C VAL A 38 6.14 30.33 -11.78
N PHE A 39 7.43 30.20 -11.48
CA PHE A 39 8.15 31.14 -10.61
C PHE A 39 8.24 32.57 -11.20
N LEU A 40 8.42 32.70 -12.52
CA LEU A 40 8.55 33.97 -13.21
C LEU A 40 7.20 34.66 -13.53
N THR A 41 6.11 33.88 -13.55
CA THR A 41 4.77 34.40 -13.88
C THR A 41 4.09 34.91 -12.60
N PRO A 42 3.75 36.18 -12.48
CA PRO A 42 3.02 36.70 -11.34
C PRO A 42 1.64 36.01 -11.22
N ILE A 43 1.34 35.47 -10.06
CA ILE A 43 0.04 34.82 -9.80
C ILE A 43 -0.67 35.60 -8.69
N GLU A 44 -1.84 36.14 -9.02
CA GLU A 44 -2.65 36.90 -8.07
C GLU A 44 -3.11 36.05 -6.89
N GLY A 45 -3.12 36.64 -5.71
CA GLY A 45 -3.57 35.99 -4.47
C GLY A 45 -2.50 35.16 -3.76
N LEU A 46 -1.28 35.05 -4.31
CA LEU A 46 -0.17 34.36 -3.66
C LEU A 46 0.80 35.35 -2.99
N THR A 47 1.26 34.97 -1.79
CA THR A 47 2.41 35.64 -1.15
C THR A 47 3.71 35.22 -1.87
N VAL A 48 4.80 35.93 -1.65
CA VAL A 48 6.10 35.56 -2.22
C VAL A 48 6.52 34.14 -1.79
N ALA A 49 6.26 33.77 -0.54
CA ALA A 49 6.60 32.45 -0.03
C ALA A 49 5.74 31.34 -0.66
N SER A 50 4.41 31.54 -0.74
CA SER A 50 3.52 30.57 -1.36
C SER A 50 3.72 30.43 -2.86
N HIS A 51 4.09 31.51 -3.55
CA HIS A 51 4.42 31.47 -4.98
C HIS A 51 5.70 30.66 -5.25
N LYS A 52 6.78 30.90 -4.49
CA LYS A 52 8.00 30.08 -4.55
C LYS A 52 7.71 28.62 -4.26
N LEU A 53 6.91 28.34 -3.24
CA LEU A 53 6.53 26.97 -2.88
C LEU A 53 5.73 26.30 -3.99
N LEU A 54 4.81 27.01 -4.64
CA LEU A 54 4.04 26.46 -5.78
C LEU A 54 4.97 26.03 -6.91
N ALA A 55 5.97 26.84 -7.27
CA ALA A 55 6.95 26.47 -8.29
C ALA A 55 7.75 25.21 -7.90
N ILE A 56 8.17 25.11 -6.64
CA ILE A 56 8.86 23.92 -6.11
C ILE A 56 7.94 22.70 -6.15
N MET A 57 6.68 22.85 -5.78
CA MET A 57 5.71 21.76 -5.81
C MET A 57 5.44 21.23 -7.23
N VAL A 58 5.37 22.12 -8.21
CA VAL A 58 5.25 21.75 -9.63
C VAL A 58 6.46 20.90 -10.06
N LEU A 59 7.68 21.31 -9.68
CA LEU A 59 8.88 20.52 -9.95
C LEU A 59 8.81 19.13 -9.31
N VAL A 60 8.52 19.09 -8.01
CA VAL A 60 8.51 17.86 -7.22
C VAL A 60 7.42 16.90 -7.74
N ALA A 61 6.20 17.39 -7.98
CA ALA A 61 5.10 16.60 -8.50
C ALA A 61 5.44 16.00 -9.88
N LEU A 62 5.96 16.81 -10.79
CA LEU A 62 6.35 16.31 -12.11
C LEU A 62 7.51 15.30 -12.04
N TRP A 63 8.46 15.49 -11.11
CA TRP A 63 9.54 14.54 -10.92
C TRP A 63 9.09 13.25 -10.21
N TRP A 64 8.07 13.28 -9.37
CA TRP A 64 7.45 12.05 -8.84
C TRP A 64 6.72 11.25 -9.93
N ILE A 65 6.11 11.92 -10.93
CA ILE A 65 5.45 11.25 -12.08
C ILE A 65 6.47 10.72 -13.08
N THR A 66 7.47 11.53 -13.42
CA THR A 66 8.40 11.23 -14.52
C THR A 66 9.63 10.44 -14.09
N GLU A 67 9.94 10.42 -12.80
CA GLU A 67 11.05 9.68 -12.17
C GLU A 67 12.42 9.92 -12.83
N PRO A 68 12.83 11.15 -13.12
CA PRO A 68 14.15 11.41 -13.70
C PRO A 68 15.28 11.05 -12.71
N VAL A 69 15.00 11.16 -11.42
CA VAL A 69 15.83 10.70 -10.30
C VAL A 69 14.98 9.80 -9.39
N PRO A 70 15.58 8.98 -8.53
CA PRO A 70 14.81 8.14 -7.61
C PRO A 70 13.82 8.98 -6.78
N ILE A 71 12.60 8.47 -6.61
CA ILE A 71 11.50 9.16 -5.91
C ILE A 71 11.93 9.71 -4.52
N PRO A 72 12.67 8.94 -3.67
CA PRO A 72 13.14 9.47 -2.38
C PRO A 72 14.07 10.68 -2.52
N VAL A 73 14.87 10.73 -3.57
CA VAL A 73 15.76 11.88 -3.84
C VAL A 73 14.94 13.13 -4.16
N THR A 74 13.91 12.99 -5.01
CA THR A 74 12.95 14.08 -5.27
C THR A 74 12.31 14.60 -3.99
N SER A 75 11.98 13.70 -3.08
CA SER A 75 11.35 14.02 -1.79
C SER A 75 12.26 14.79 -0.84
N LEU A 76 13.58 14.70 -1.00
CA LEU A 76 14.56 15.53 -0.29
C LEU A 76 14.80 16.87 -1.01
N ILE A 77 14.73 16.88 -2.33
CA ILE A 77 14.95 18.10 -3.14
C ILE A 77 13.91 19.18 -2.82
N GLY A 78 12.63 18.83 -2.69
CA GLY A 78 11.56 19.78 -2.40
C GLY A 78 11.82 20.63 -1.14
N PRO A 79 11.93 20.00 0.04
CA PRO A 79 12.24 20.70 1.29
C PRO A 79 13.57 21.47 1.23
N THR A 80 14.60 20.89 0.59
CA THR A 80 15.89 21.55 0.43
C THR A 80 15.77 22.84 -0.39
N LEU A 81 15.07 22.82 -1.52
CA LEU A 81 14.82 24.00 -2.33
C LEU A 81 13.98 25.04 -1.58
N ALA A 82 13.02 24.63 -0.75
CA ALA A 82 12.25 25.55 0.06
C ALA A 82 13.12 26.32 1.06
N VAL A 83 14.14 25.68 1.63
CA VAL A 83 15.13 26.35 2.50
C VAL A 83 16.03 27.29 1.69
N VAL A 84 16.62 26.80 0.60
CA VAL A 84 17.56 27.59 -0.23
C VAL A 84 16.90 28.82 -0.83
N THR A 85 15.61 28.73 -1.18
CA THR A 85 14.84 29.86 -1.72
C THR A 85 14.24 30.77 -0.64
N GLY A 86 14.45 30.45 0.66
CA GLY A 86 14.00 31.27 1.78
C GLY A 86 12.50 31.20 2.03
N VAL A 87 11.84 30.08 1.67
CA VAL A 87 10.40 29.84 1.96
C VAL A 87 10.22 29.52 3.43
N VAL A 88 11.05 28.62 3.98
CA VAL A 88 11.02 28.19 5.38
C VAL A 88 12.41 27.98 5.94
N SER A 89 12.53 27.85 7.27
CA SER A 89 13.78 27.48 7.93
C SER A 89 14.14 26.01 7.68
N ALA A 90 15.43 25.64 7.78
CA ALA A 90 15.86 24.24 7.70
C ALA A 90 15.19 23.38 8.78
N LYS A 91 15.01 23.92 9.99
CA LYS A 91 14.30 23.23 11.08
C LYS A 91 12.86 22.88 10.67
N ASP A 92 12.14 23.82 10.10
CA ASP A 92 10.75 23.59 9.67
C ASP A 92 10.66 22.63 8.49
N ALA A 93 11.58 22.74 7.53
CA ALA A 93 11.60 21.87 6.35
C ALA A 93 11.84 20.39 6.70
N TYR A 94 12.75 20.13 7.65
CA TYR A 94 13.15 18.75 7.97
C TYR A 94 12.44 18.18 9.20
N ALA A 95 11.70 18.95 9.99
CA ALA A 95 10.98 18.47 11.16
C ALA A 95 9.99 17.35 10.83
N ALA A 96 9.39 17.39 9.64
CA ALA A 96 8.42 16.38 9.18
C ALA A 96 9.02 14.97 9.05
N PHE A 97 10.34 14.86 8.82
CA PHE A 97 11.01 13.55 8.75
C PHE A 97 11.14 12.85 10.13
N ALA A 98 10.85 13.56 11.21
CA ALA A 98 10.75 13.01 12.56
C ALA A 98 9.28 12.86 13.03
N ASN A 99 8.31 12.88 12.12
CA ASN A 99 6.91 12.67 12.46
C ASN A 99 6.71 11.27 13.08
N PRO A 100 5.94 11.13 14.17
CA PRO A 100 5.68 9.84 14.83
C PRO A 100 5.17 8.76 13.89
N MET A 101 4.38 9.08 12.87
CA MET A 101 3.88 8.12 11.89
C MET A 101 5.00 7.43 11.08
N ILE A 102 6.15 8.10 10.89
CA ILE A 102 7.34 7.49 10.27
C ILE A 102 7.91 6.39 11.17
N PHE A 103 7.93 6.59 12.47
CA PHE A 103 8.37 5.58 13.44
C PHE A 103 7.36 4.43 13.60
N LEU A 104 6.06 4.71 13.48
CA LEU A 104 5.03 3.67 13.40
C LEU A 104 5.32 2.74 12.22
N PHE A 105 5.59 3.32 11.05
CA PHE A 105 5.85 2.56 9.83
C PHE A 105 7.19 1.82 9.89
N MET A 106 8.23 2.47 10.41
CA MET A 106 9.55 1.85 10.63
C MET A 106 9.46 0.64 11.56
N GLY A 107 8.74 0.76 12.68
CA GLY A 107 8.51 -0.35 13.61
C GLY A 107 7.74 -1.49 12.94
N GLY A 108 6.75 -1.18 12.11
CA GLY A 108 6.03 -2.15 11.28
C GLY A 108 6.97 -2.92 10.33
N PHE A 109 7.87 -2.23 9.63
CA PHE A 109 8.86 -2.87 8.74
C PHE A 109 9.81 -3.79 9.51
N ILE A 110 10.27 -3.38 10.69
CA ILE A 110 11.16 -4.20 11.53
C ILE A 110 10.44 -5.48 11.99
N LEU A 111 9.18 -5.38 12.43
CA LEU A 111 8.35 -6.53 12.81
C LEU A 111 8.11 -7.46 11.61
N ALA A 112 7.73 -6.91 10.45
CA ALA A 112 7.53 -7.65 9.22
C ALA A 112 8.81 -8.38 8.78
N LYS A 113 9.97 -7.71 8.87
CA LYS A 113 11.27 -8.33 8.56
C LYS A 113 11.54 -9.55 9.43
N ALA A 114 11.33 -9.47 10.73
CA ALA A 114 11.50 -10.60 11.63
C ALA A 114 10.52 -11.75 11.29
N MET A 115 9.27 -11.44 10.93
CA MET A 115 8.29 -12.44 10.50
C MET A 115 8.77 -13.21 9.26
N MET A 116 9.31 -12.48 8.27
CA MET A 116 9.83 -13.05 7.03
C MET A 116 11.11 -13.87 7.25
N ASP A 117 12.09 -13.34 8.00
CA ASP A 117 13.37 -14.02 8.23
C ASP A 117 13.19 -15.34 8.97
N HIS A 118 12.20 -15.42 9.86
CA HIS A 118 11.89 -16.65 10.59
C HIS A 118 10.77 -17.48 9.95
N GLY A 119 10.21 -17.05 8.81
CA GLY A 119 9.19 -17.79 8.07
C GLY A 119 7.86 -17.94 8.81
N LEU A 120 7.52 -16.96 9.67
CA LEU A 120 6.24 -16.95 10.38
C LEU A 120 5.07 -16.69 9.42
N ASP A 121 5.27 -15.85 8.43
CA ASP A 121 4.38 -15.57 7.31
C ASP A 121 4.07 -16.83 6.50
N LYS A 122 5.11 -17.59 6.11
CA LYS A 122 4.97 -18.89 5.41
C LYS A 122 4.20 -19.89 6.25
N ARG A 123 4.51 -19.96 7.55
CA ARG A 123 3.81 -20.86 8.46
C ARG A 123 2.33 -20.53 8.55
N PHE A 124 1.98 -19.25 8.60
CA PHE A 124 0.59 -18.81 8.61
C PHE A 124 -0.12 -19.14 7.29
N ALA A 125 0.52 -18.88 6.13
CA ALA A 125 -0.04 -19.18 4.82
C ALA A 125 -0.32 -20.69 4.66
N TYR A 126 0.66 -21.53 4.95
CA TYR A 126 0.48 -22.99 4.86
C TYR A 126 -0.49 -23.53 5.91
N TRP A 127 -0.55 -22.93 7.11
CA TRP A 127 -1.55 -23.29 8.11
C TRP A 127 -2.98 -23.07 7.59
N LEU A 128 -3.22 -21.97 6.88
CA LEU A 128 -4.52 -21.66 6.27
C LEU A 128 -4.83 -22.63 5.12
N LEU A 129 -3.87 -22.84 4.22
CA LEU A 129 -4.01 -23.75 3.07
C LEU A 129 -4.25 -25.20 3.47
N ALA A 130 -3.69 -25.63 4.59
CA ALA A 130 -3.85 -27.00 5.12
C ALA A 130 -5.19 -27.26 5.84
N ARG A 131 -6.10 -26.26 5.89
CA ARG A 131 -7.40 -26.46 6.54
C ARG A 131 -8.28 -27.43 5.75
N SER A 132 -9.02 -28.28 6.45
CA SER A 132 -9.87 -29.32 5.86
C SER A 132 -10.90 -28.79 4.86
N TRP A 133 -11.37 -27.56 5.04
CA TRP A 133 -12.32 -26.94 4.11
C TRP A 133 -11.72 -26.63 2.74
N VAL A 134 -10.39 -26.47 2.63
CA VAL A 134 -9.69 -26.20 1.36
C VAL A 134 -9.68 -27.45 0.51
N GLY A 135 -9.13 -28.54 1.01
CA GLY A 135 -9.05 -29.83 0.33
C GLY A 135 -8.42 -29.74 -1.06
N SER A 136 -8.90 -30.60 -1.96
CA SER A 136 -8.46 -30.62 -3.36
C SER A 136 -9.39 -29.84 -4.31
N ASN A 137 -10.32 -29.04 -3.80
CA ASN A 137 -11.25 -28.28 -4.65
C ASN A 137 -10.57 -27.01 -5.19
N PRO A 138 -10.47 -26.83 -6.51
CA PRO A 138 -9.73 -25.70 -7.12
C PRO A 138 -10.30 -24.33 -6.74
N ARG A 139 -11.63 -24.19 -6.59
CA ARG A 139 -12.25 -22.92 -6.18
C ARG A 139 -11.92 -22.57 -4.73
N ARG A 140 -11.85 -23.58 -3.84
CA ARG A 140 -11.48 -23.39 -2.42
C ARG A 140 -9.99 -23.10 -2.28
N ILE A 141 -9.13 -23.74 -3.08
CA ILE A 141 -7.69 -23.44 -3.17
C ILE A 141 -7.49 -21.99 -3.63
N PHE A 142 -8.21 -21.55 -4.66
CA PHE A 142 -8.19 -20.19 -5.15
C PHE A 142 -8.57 -19.18 -4.06
N LEU A 143 -9.65 -19.46 -3.33
CA LEU A 143 -10.09 -18.66 -2.20
C LEU A 143 -9.04 -18.61 -1.08
N ALA A 144 -8.46 -19.77 -0.74
CA ALA A 144 -7.50 -19.90 0.35
C ALA A 144 -6.17 -19.18 0.05
N ILE A 145 -5.68 -19.25 -1.20
CA ILE A 145 -4.49 -18.50 -1.67
C ILE A 145 -4.74 -17.00 -1.53
N GLY A 146 -5.86 -16.51 -2.04
CA GLY A 146 -6.21 -15.10 -1.93
C GLY A 146 -6.37 -14.66 -0.47
N LEU A 147 -7.06 -15.45 0.35
CA LEU A 147 -7.26 -15.13 1.77
C LEU A 147 -5.94 -15.13 2.56
N ALA A 148 -5.05 -16.08 2.29
CA ALA A 148 -3.72 -16.11 2.89
C ALA A 148 -2.91 -14.85 2.49
N ALA A 149 -2.92 -14.50 1.21
CA ALA A 149 -2.27 -13.30 0.70
C ALA A 149 -2.83 -12.02 1.34
N ALA A 150 -4.16 -11.87 1.40
CA ALA A 150 -4.79 -10.69 1.98
C ALA A 150 -4.50 -10.55 3.48
N LEU A 151 -4.64 -11.63 4.25
CA LEU A 151 -4.40 -11.57 5.69
C LEU A 151 -2.93 -11.34 6.05
N CYS A 152 -1.99 -11.93 5.33
CA CYS A 152 -0.56 -11.65 5.51
C CYS A 152 -0.24 -10.20 5.16
N SER A 153 -0.76 -9.71 4.03
CA SER A 153 -0.44 -8.37 3.52
C SER A 153 -0.98 -7.24 4.38
N GLY A 154 -1.97 -7.50 5.20
CA GLY A 154 -2.44 -6.53 6.19
C GLY A 154 -1.42 -6.19 7.27
N TRP A 155 -0.38 -7.01 7.45
CA TRP A 155 0.63 -6.86 8.51
C TRP A 155 2.07 -6.82 7.99
N VAL A 156 2.26 -7.31 6.76
CA VAL A 156 3.56 -7.34 6.07
C VAL A 156 3.38 -6.58 4.74
N SER A 157 4.43 -5.99 4.19
CA SER A 157 4.28 -5.23 2.94
C SER A 157 3.72 -6.10 1.80
N ASN A 158 2.92 -5.48 0.92
CA ASN A 158 2.31 -6.15 -0.25
C ASN A 158 3.36 -6.88 -1.10
N THR A 159 4.51 -6.25 -1.30
CA THR A 159 5.64 -6.80 -2.07
C THR A 159 6.20 -8.07 -1.45
N ALA A 160 6.44 -8.04 -0.13
CA ALA A 160 6.98 -9.18 0.59
C ALA A 160 5.98 -10.36 0.62
N THR A 161 4.70 -10.05 0.83
CA THR A 161 3.63 -11.06 0.78
C THR A 161 3.52 -11.68 -0.61
N ALA A 162 3.55 -10.87 -1.67
CA ALA A 162 3.51 -11.38 -3.04
C ALA A 162 4.73 -12.28 -3.35
N ALA A 163 5.92 -11.85 -2.96
CA ALA A 163 7.14 -12.64 -3.15
C ALA A 163 7.10 -13.99 -2.40
N MET A 164 6.44 -14.05 -1.25
CA MET A 164 6.23 -15.26 -0.46
C MET A 164 5.13 -16.17 -1.08
N MET A 165 4.01 -15.59 -1.51
CA MET A 165 2.86 -16.33 -2.03
C MET A 165 3.05 -16.83 -3.46
N PHE A 166 3.85 -16.12 -4.26
CA PHE A 166 4.11 -16.44 -5.66
C PHE A 166 4.68 -17.86 -5.86
N PRO A 167 5.77 -18.29 -5.16
CA PRO A 167 6.26 -19.67 -5.26
C PRO A 167 5.24 -20.72 -4.80
N ILE A 168 4.37 -20.39 -3.84
CA ILE A 168 3.31 -21.29 -3.37
C ILE A 168 2.28 -21.52 -4.49
N ALA A 169 1.84 -20.43 -5.13
CA ALA A 169 0.91 -20.50 -6.26
C ALA A 169 1.52 -21.24 -7.45
N LEU A 170 2.81 -20.99 -7.77
CA LEU A 170 3.54 -21.74 -8.81
C LEU A 170 3.62 -23.24 -8.52
N GLY A 171 3.92 -23.61 -7.29
CA GLY A 171 3.98 -25.01 -6.88
C GLY A 171 2.63 -25.73 -7.04
N LEU A 172 1.53 -25.07 -6.70
CA LEU A 172 0.18 -25.60 -6.92
C LEU A 172 -0.13 -25.76 -8.42
N LEU A 173 0.25 -24.80 -9.26
CA LEU A 173 0.09 -24.91 -10.71
C LEU A 173 0.95 -26.04 -11.29
N GLY A 174 2.14 -26.27 -10.76
CA GLY A 174 2.99 -27.41 -11.09
C GLY A 174 2.29 -28.74 -10.80
N ALA A 175 1.71 -28.87 -9.60
CA ALA A 175 0.94 -30.07 -9.22
C ALA A 175 -0.27 -30.30 -10.15
N ILE A 176 -0.98 -29.23 -10.55
CA ILE A 176 -2.07 -29.32 -11.52
C ILE A 176 -1.56 -29.86 -12.87
N LYS A 177 -0.44 -29.34 -13.36
CA LYS A 177 0.17 -29.75 -14.65
C LYS A 177 0.54 -31.23 -14.61
N GLU A 178 1.20 -31.69 -13.54
CA GLU A 178 1.57 -33.10 -13.35
C GLU A 178 0.35 -34.02 -13.29
N MET A 179 -0.68 -33.65 -12.52
CA MET A 179 -1.92 -34.40 -12.43
C MET A 179 -2.59 -34.52 -13.80
N MET A 180 -2.67 -33.43 -14.56
CA MET A 180 -3.32 -33.45 -15.88
C MET A 180 -2.53 -34.29 -16.87
N ALA A 181 -1.19 -34.24 -16.84
CA ALA A 181 -0.33 -35.08 -17.66
C ALA A 181 -0.50 -36.57 -17.32
N ALA A 182 -0.60 -36.92 -16.03
CA ALA A 182 -0.90 -38.29 -15.60
C ALA A 182 -2.25 -38.81 -16.09
N ASN A 183 -3.23 -37.92 -16.29
CA ASN A 183 -4.53 -38.23 -16.86
C ASN A 183 -4.57 -38.13 -18.39
N GLY A 184 -3.42 -38.05 -19.06
CA GLY A 184 -3.29 -38.01 -20.52
C GLY A 184 -3.65 -36.66 -21.15
N LYS A 185 -3.76 -35.58 -20.36
CA LYS A 185 -4.06 -34.23 -20.84
C LYS A 185 -2.87 -33.31 -20.59
N GLU A 186 -2.08 -33.05 -21.61
CA GLU A 186 -1.04 -32.02 -21.53
C GLU A 186 -1.64 -30.61 -21.57
N ILE A 187 -1.26 -29.77 -20.61
CA ILE A 187 -1.65 -28.36 -20.57
C ILE A 187 -0.43 -27.45 -20.65
N ASP A 188 -0.57 -26.36 -21.40
CA ASP A 188 0.36 -25.23 -21.32
C ASP A 188 -0.19 -24.23 -20.30
N LEU A 189 0.58 -23.99 -19.22
CA LEU A 189 0.19 -23.05 -18.16
C LEU A 189 0.09 -21.62 -18.67
N HIS A 190 0.74 -21.27 -19.79
CA HIS A 190 0.63 -19.93 -20.39
C HIS A 190 -0.77 -19.68 -21.01
N ASP A 191 -1.43 -20.73 -21.49
CA ASP A 191 -2.77 -20.64 -22.06
C ASP A 191 -3.86 -21.08 -21.07
N TYR A 192 -3.46 -21.58 -19.88
CA TYR A 192 -4.39 -22.12 -18.91
C TYR A 192 -5.07 -21.01 -18.09
N LYS A 193 -6.38 -20.83 -18.31
CA LYS A 193 -7.15 -19.74 -17.67
C LYS A 193 -7.01 -19.70 -16.15
N TYR A 194 -7.10 -20.84 -15.50
CA TYR A 194 -7.01 -20.92 -14.04
C TYR A 194 -5.62 -20.45 -13.52
N ALA A 195 -4.53 -20.72 -14.28
CA ALA A 195 -3.20 -20.23 -13.92
C ALA A 195 -3.16 -18.69 -13.94
N THR A 196 -3.69 -18.06 -15.01
CA THR A 196 -3.85 -16.60 -15.06
C THR A 196 -4.63 -16.08 -13.84
N GLY A 197 -5.79 -16.70 -13.54
CA GLY A 197 -6.63 -16.28 -12.43
C GLY A 197 -5.95 -16.40 -11.08
N LEU A 198 -5.26 -17.53 -10.82
CA LEU A 198 -4.57 -17.79 -9.56
C LEU A 198 -3.43 -16.79 -9.30
N MET A 199 -2.67 -16.45 -10.35
CA MET A 199 -1.62 -15.43 -10.26
C MET A 199 -2.20 -14.05 -9.98
N LEU A 200 -3.28 -13.64 -10.69
CA LEU A 200 -3.96 -12.37 -10.43
C LEU A 200 -4.58 -12.33 -9.03
N MET A 201 -5.21 -13.42 -8.58
CA MET A 201 -5.75 -13.52 -7.22
C MET A 201 -4.66 -13.33 -6.17
N THR A 202 -3.48 -13.90 -6.40
CA THR A 202 -2.33 -13.75 -5.49
C THR A 202 -1.91 -12.29 -5.37
N ALA A 203 -1.70 -11.58 -6.49
CA ALA A 203 -1.24 -10.19 -6.47
C ALA A 203 -2.31 -9.22 -5.95
N TYR A 204 -3.53 -9.33 -6.46
CA TYR A 204 -4.61 -8.41 -6.11
C TYR A 204 -5.01 -8.55 -4.64
N SER A 205 -5.00 -9.78 -4.11
CA SER A 205 -5.24 -10.00 -2.68
C SER A 205 -4.16 -9.39 -1.79
N CYS A 206 -2.91 -9.28 -2.24
CA CYS A 206 -1.88 -8.56 -1.49
C CYS A 206 -2.22 -7.07 -1.37
N SER A 207 -2.60 -6.41 -2.47
CA SER A 207 -2.98 -4.99 -2.44
C SER A 207 -4.25 -4.75 -1.62
N ILE A 208 -5.26 -5.62 -1.79
CA ILE A 208 -6.51 -5.58 -1.02
C ILE A 208 -6.24 -5.81 0.48
N GLY A 209 -5.36 -6.74 0.82
CA GLY A 209 -4.98 -6.99 2.21
C GLY A 209 -4.27 -5.83 2.86
N GLY A 210 -3.46 -5.10 2.09
CA GLY A 210 -2.73 -3.93 2.57
C GLY A 210 -3.61 -2.81 3.14
N VAL A 211 -4.88 -2.69 2.72
CA VAL A 211 -5.77 -1.67 3.27
C VAL A 211 -6.26 -1.98 4.69
N LEU A 212 -6.08 -3.22 5.17
CA LEU A 212 -6.58 -3.71 6.46
C LEU A 212 -6.09 -2.88 7.65
N THR A 213 -4.80 -2.55 7.69
CA THR A 213 -4.17 -1.84 8.80
C THR A 213 -3.44 -0.59 8.33
N PRO A 214 -3.15 0.39 9.21
CA PRO A 214 -2.34 1.55 8.85
C PRO A 214 -0.98 1.19 8.26
N ILE A 215 -0.35 0.11 8.73
CA ILE A 215 1.01 -0.32 8.31
C ILE A 215 1.02 -1.29 7.12
N GLY A 216 -0.14 -1.79 6.68
CA GLY A 216 -0.22 -2.77 5.60
C GLY A 216 0.19 -2.21 4.23
N THR A 217 -0.09 -0.94 3.97
CA THR A 217 0.33 -0.25 2.73
C THR A 217 0.61 1.23 2.98
N PRO A 218 1.61 1.83 2.29
CA PRO A 218 2.00 3.23 2.50
C PRO A 218 0.88 4.26 2.38
N PRO A 219 -0.07 4.17 1.44
CA PRO A 219 -1.17 5.13 1.33
C PRO A 219 -1.93 5.38 2.62
N ASN A 220 -2.18 4.33 3.40
CA ASN A 220 -2.94 4.42 4.64
C ASN A 220 -2.29 5.39 5.63
N ILE A 221 -1.03 5.10 5.97
CA ILE A 221 -0.31 5.86 7.00
C ILE A 221 0.06 7.27 6.52
N ILE A 222 0.29 7.45 5.21
CA ILE A 222 0.55 8.76 4.61
C ILE A 222 -0.67 9.67 4.78
N MET A 223 -1.87 9.17 4.49
CA MET A 223 -3.10 9.96 4.66
C MET A 223 -3.40 10.24 6.11
N LEU A 224 -3.13 9.30 7.03
CA LEU A 224 -3.21 9.54 8.47
C LEU A 224 -2.27 10.66 8.91
N GLY A 225 -1.03 10.66 8.42
CA GLY A 225 -0.05 11.71 8.70
C GLY A 225 -0.46 13.08 8.15
N PHE A 226 -1.05 13.14 6.96
CA PHE A 226 -1.58 14.39 6.40
C PHE A 226 -2.80 14.91 7.17
N LEU A 227 -3.73 14.05 7.60
CA LEU A 227 -4.86 14.45 8.43
C LEU A 227 -4.41 15.04 9.76
N ASP A 228 -3.47 14.37 10.42
CA ASP A 228 -2.88 14.85 11.69
C ASP A 228 -2.18 16.21 11.51
N GLN A 229 -1.35 16.35 10.48
CA GLN A 229 -0.52 17.54 10.28
C GLN A 229 -1.28 18.74 9.69
N MET A 230 -2.18 18.50 8.72
CA MET A 230 -2.84 19.57 7.96
C MET A 230 -4.22 19.93 8.50
N ALA A 231 -4.92 18.98 9.11
CA ALA A 231 -6.27 19.16 9.63
C ALA A 231 -6.37 19.03 11.16
N ASN A 232 -5.27 18.64 11.83
CA ASN A 232 -5.24 18.34 13.27
C ASN A 232 -6.29 17.28 13.66
N ILE A 233 -6.48 16.28 12.77
CA ILE A 233 -7.40 15.16 12.98
C ILE A 233 -6.56 13.91 13.14
N HIS A 234 -6.62 13.33 14.32
CA HIS A 234 -5.94 12.09 14.66
C HIS A 234 -6.90 10.91 14.53
N ILE A 235 -6.56 9.95 13.68
CA ILE A 235 -7.28 8.69 13.51
C ILE A 235 -6.41 7.58 14.09
N SER A 236 -6.91 6.89 15.09
CA SER A 236 -6.18 5.82 15.76
C SER A 236 -6.02 4.58 14.88
N PHE A 237 -5.05 3.72 15.21
CA PHE A 237 -4.83 2.44 14.54
C PHE A 237 -6.10 1.58 14.52
N PHE A 238 -6.83 1.55 15.63
CA PHE A 238 -8.06 0.78 15.76
C PHE A 238 -9.19 1.34 14.89
N GLU A 239 -9.38 2.66 14.86
CA GLU A 239 -10.39 3.31 14.01
C GLU A 239 -10.12 3.03 12.53
N TRP A 240 -8.86 3.14 12.08
CA TRP A 240 -8.51 2.73 10.72
C TRP A 240 -8.88 1.27 10.44
N MET A 241 -8.53 0.35 11.34
CA MET A 241 -8.83 -1.07 11.15
C MET A 241 -10.33 -1.34 10.98
N THR A 242 -11.21 -0.57 11.61
CA THR A 242 -12.66 -0.77 11.44
C THR A 242 -13.09 -0.53 10.00
N TRP A 243 -12.53 0.48 9.34
CA TRP A 243 -12.79 0.74 7.92
C TRP A 243 -12.04 -0.24 7.02
N GLY A 244 -10.78 -0.48 7.35
CA GLY A 244 -9.90 -1.36 6.61
C GLY A 244 -10.42 -2.79 6.52
N VAL A 245 -10.96 -3.35 7.61
CA VAL A 245 -11.58 -4.70 7.60
C VAL A 245 -12.76 -4.74 6.64
N ILE A 246 -13.64 -3.75 6.70
CA ILE A 246 -14.83 -3.71 5.85
C ILE A 246 -14.44 -3.54 4.39
N ALA A 247 -13.54 -2.60 4.10
CA ALA A 247 -13.01 -2.40 2.75
C ALA A 247 -12.37 -3.68 2.21
N MET A 248 -11.44 -4.27 2.97
CA MET A 248 -10.76 -5.50 2.59
C MET A 248 -11.74 -6.64 2.30
N VAL A 249 -12.71 -6.89 3.18
CA VAL A 249 -13.67 -7.98 3.01
C VAL A 249 -14.51 -7.79 1.75
N ILE A 250 -15.03 -6.60 1.52
CA ILE A 250 -15.89 -6.32 0.35
C ILE A 250 -15.06 -6.40 -0.94
N TYR A 251 -13.87 -5.76 -0.98
CA TYR A 251 -12.97 -5.84 -2.13
C TYR A 251 -12.57 -7.28 -2.45
N PHE A 252 -12.22 -8.04 -1.41
CA PHE A 252 -11.81 -9.43 -1.55
C PHE A 252 -12.93 -10.30 -2.14
N ILE A 253 -14.15 -10.16 -1.64
CA ILE A 253 -15.32 -10.89 -2.14
C ILE A 253 -15.58 -10.54 -3.61
N ILE A 254 -15.60 -9.26 -3.96
CA ILE A 254 -15.81 -8.79 -5.33
C ILE A 254 -14.71 -9.36 -6.26
N THR A 255 -13.46 -9.22 -5.85
CA THR A 255 -12.30 -9.69 -6.64
C THR A 255 -12.33 -11.21 -6.82
N TYR A 256 -12.64 -11.97 -5.77
CA TYR A 256 -12.78 -13.42 -5.86
C TYR A 256 -13.85 -13.83 -6.89
N PHE A 257 -15.05 -13.23 -6.82
CA PHE A 257 -16.13 -13.59 -7.76
C PHE A 257 -15.84 -13.15 -9.19
N ILE A 258 -15.23 -12.01 -9.40
CA ILE A 258 -14.82 -11.56 -10.74
C ILE A 258 -13.77 -12.53 -11.32
N LEU A 259 -12.71 -12.81 -10.57
CA LEU A 259 -11.61 -13.63 -11.05
C LEU A 259 -12.02 -15.08 -11.30
N ILE A 260 -12.76 -15.70 -10.38
CA ILE A 260 -13.18 -17.11 -10.55
C ILE A 260 -14.18 -17.29 -11.69
N ARG A 261 -14.92 -16.23 -12.05
CA ARG A 261 -15.85 -16.22 -13.16
C ARG A 261 -15.15 -15.96 -14.50
N MET A 262 -14.12 -15.11 -14.51
CA MET A 262 -13.33 -14.84 -15.71
C MET A 262 -12.33 -15.97 -16.02
N PHE A 263 -11.82 -16.63 -14.99
CA PHE A 263 -10.79 -17.66 -15.06
C PHE A 263 -11.21 -18.93 -14.29
N PRO A 264 -12.30 -19.58 -14.72
CA PRO A 264 -12.79 -20.77 -14.03
C PRO A 264 -11.80 -21.93 -14.13
N PRO A 265 -11.75 -22.81 -13.12
CA PRO A 265 -11.03 -24.07 -13.24
C PRO A 265 -11.72 -25.00 -14.24
N ASP A 266 -10.93 -25.74 -15.01
CA ASP A 266 -11.41 -26.74 -15.96
C ASP A 266 -11.53 -28.15 -15.33
N VAL A 267 -11.23 -28.25 -14.02
CA VAL A 267 -11.29 -29.50 -13.25
C VAL A 267 -12.05 -29.28 -11.94
N ASP A 268 -12.76 -30.29 -11.49
CA ASP A 268 -13.50 -30.23 -10.22
C ASP A 268 -12.63 -30.58 -9.00
N ARG A 269 -11.50 -31.24 -9.23
CA ARG A 269 -10.56 -31.67 -8.19
C ARG A 269 -9.14 -31.62 -8.69
N ILE A 270 -8.22 -31.20 -7.81
CA ILE A 270 -6.76 -31.19 -8.03
C ILE A 270 -6.17 -32.29 -7.16
N ASP A 271 -6.01 -33.47 -7.75
CA ASP A 271 -5.37 -34.58 -7.04
C ASP A 271 -3.88 -34.23 -6.80
N GLY A 272 -3.35 -34.58 -5.62
CA GLY A 272 -2.00 -34.21 -5.21
C GLY A 272 -1.88 -32.82 -4.54
N ALA A 273 -2.88 -31.94 -4.60
CA ALA A 273 -2.79 -30.61 -3.96
C ALA A 273 -2.68 -30.72 -2.43
N GLU A 274 -3.45 -31.61 -1.81
CA GLU A 274 -3.36 -31.83 -0.35
C GLU A 274 -2.00 -32.38 0.05
N GLU A 275 -1.48 -33.36 -0.69
CA GLU A 275 -0.16 -33.96 -0.48
C GLU A 275 0.94 -32.93 -0.62
N PHE A 276 0.87 -32.07 -1.66
CA PHE A 276 1.79 -30.96 -1.85
C PHE A 276 1.78 -30.00 -0.65
N ILE A 277 0.60 -29.57 -0.20
CA ILE A 277 0.47 -28.67 0.94
C ILE A 277 0.97 -29.34 2.22
N ARG A 278 0.61 -30.61 2.48
CA ARG A 278 1.07 -31.36 3.65
C ARG A 278 2.59 -31.54 3.66
N ALA A 279 3.19 -31.83 2.53
CA ALA A 279 4.66 -31.91 2.40
C ALA A 279 5.32 -30.58 2.77
N ARG A 280 4.80 -29.45 2.27
CA ARG A 280 5.32 -28.13 2.61
C ARG A 280 5.12 -27.76 4.10
N VAL A 281 4.00 -28.14 4.70
CA VAL A 281 3.80 -27.99 6.15
C VAL A 281 4.81 -28.83 6.94
N ALA A 282 5.10 -30.06 6.50
CA ALA A 282 6.07 -30.93 7.15
C ALA A 282 7.51 -30.36 7.06
N GLU A 283 7.89 -29.75 5.92
CA GLU A 283 9.17 -29.06 5.74
C GLU A 283 9.39 -27.91 6.73
N LEU A 284 8.31 -27.24 7.20
CA LEU A 284 8.41 -26.17 8.19
C LEU A 284 8.87 -26.67 9.58
N GLY A 285 8.74 -27.96 9.87
CA GLY A 285 9.11 -28.56 11.14
C GLY A 285 8.40 -27.98 12.35
N GLY A 286 8.96 -28.20 13.54
CA GLY A 286 8.44 -27.66 14.81
C GLY A 286 8.63 -26.14 14.93
N TRP A 287 7.93 -25.53 15.90
CA TRP A 287 8.09 -24.12 16.23
C TRP A 287 9.48 -23.84 16.80
N THR A 288 10.24 -22.99 16.13
CA THR A 288 11.55 -22.54 16.62
C THR A 288 11.38 -21.45 17.71
N ARG A 289 12.42 -21.25 18.50
CA ARG A 289 12.44 -20.17 19.51
C ARG A 289 12.32 -18.80 18.86
N ALA A 290 13.00 -18.61 17.72
CA ALA A 290 12.92 -17.37 16.95
C ALA A 290 11.49 -17.06 16.49
N GLN A 291 10.76 -18.03 15.97
CA GLN A 291 9.36 -17.88 15.58
C GLN A 291 8.46 -17.51 16.76
N LYS A 292 8.64 -18.17 17.90
CA LYS A 292 7.86 -17.87 19.12
C LYS A 292 8.14 -16.45 19.62
N ASN A 293 9.40 -16.05 19.66
CA ASN A 293 9.79 -14.70 20.04
C ASN A 293 9.19 -13.66 19.12
N THR A 294 9.31 -13.86 17.79
CA THR A 294 8.72 -12.96 16.79
C THR A 294 7.21 -12.84 16.95
N LEU A 295 6.52 -13.96 17.15
CA LEU A 295 5.08 -13.96 17.38
C LEU A 295 4.72 -13.18 18.64
N VAL A 296 5.45 -13.36 19.74
CA VAL A 296 5.23 -12.61 20.99
C VAL A 296 5.42 -11.11 20.77
N CYS A 297 6.54 -10.70 20.14
CA CYS A 297 6.80 -9.28 19.87
C CYS A 297 5.72 -8.65 18.96
N PHE A 298 5.29 -9.38 17.94
CA PHE A 298 4.19 -8.97 17.07
C PHE A 298 2.87 -8.83 17.84
N LEU A 299 2.50 -9.83 18.64
CA LEU A 299 1.27 -9.78 19.43
C LEU A 299 1.29 -8.67 20.49
N VAL A 300 2.45 -8.35 21.05
CA VAL A 300 2.60 -7.18 21.94
C VAL A 300 2.27 -5.89 21.20
N ALA A 301 2.83 -5.68 20.00
CA ALA A 301 2.53 -4.50 19.20
C ALA A 301 1.03 -4.43 18.83
N VAL A 302 0.46 -5.53 18.34
CA VAL A 302 -0.97 -5.61 17.99
C VAL A 302 -1.85 -5.33 19.22
N PHE A 303 -1.53 -5.91 20.36
CA PHE A 303 -2.25 -5.63 21.61
C PHE A 303 -2.22 -4.15 21.95
N LEU A 304 -1.04 -3.54 21.91
CA LEU A 304 -0.89 -2.12 22.21
C LEU A 304 -1.64 -1.22 21.22
N TRP A 305 -1.80 -1.60 19.95
CA TRP A 305 -2.56 -0.85 18.95
C TRP A 305 -4.08 -1.01 19.09
N VAL A 306 -4.55 -2.21 19.48
CA VAL A 306 -5.99 -2.52 19.53
C VAL A 306 -6.60 -2.20 20.90
N PHE A 307 -5.82 -2.33 21.97
CA PHE A 307 -6.31 -2.17 23.33
C PHE A 307 -6.94 -0.79 23.63
N PRO A 308 -6.40 0.36 23.15
CA PRO A 308 -7.05 1.66 23.38
C PRO A 308 -8.42 1.76 22.73
N GLY A 309 -8.62 1.11 21.57
CA GLY A 309 -9.95 1.03 20.94
C GLY A 309 -10.95 0.25 21.79
N ILE A 310 -10.51 -0.88 22.36
CA ILE A 310 -11.37 -1.65 23.28
C ILE A 310 -11.71 -0.83 24.53
N LEU A 311 -10.73 -0.10 25.10
CA LEU A 311 -10.97 0.80 26.22
C LEU A 311 -11.97 1.91 25.86
N SER A 312 -11.85 2.50 24.67
CA SER A 312 -12.76 3.53 24.18
C SER A 312 -14.20 3.00 24.07
N MET A 313 -14.38 1.80 23.53
CA MET A 313 -15.70 1.17 23.38
C MET A 313 -16.34 0.78 24.72
N THR A 314 -15.52 0.40 25.73
CA THR A 314 -16.03 -0.09 27.01
C THR A 314 -16.21 1.00 28.06
N LEU A 315 -15.31 1.98 28.11
CA LEU A 315 -15.26 3.03 29.12
C LEU A 315 -15.61 4.44 28.59
N GLY A 316 -15.78 4.55 27.27
CA GLY A 316 -15.99 5.82 26.57
C GLY A 316 -14.68 6.54 26.19
N SER A 317 -14.76 7.35 25.13
CA SER A 317 -13.61 8.07 24.55
C SER A 317 -12.99 9.13 25.50
N THR A 318 -13.72 9.57 26.52
CA THR A 318 -13.26 10.58 27.49
C THR A 318 -12.65 10.00 28.76
N ALA A 319 -12.60 8.66 28.91
CA ALA A 319 -12.11 7.99 30.11
C ALA A 319 -10.67 8.41 30.46
N PRO A 320 -10.37 8.76 31.74
CA PRO A 320 -9.03 9.20 32.15
C PRO A 320 -7.94 8.15 31.87
N ILE A 321 -8.26 6.86 32.03
CA ILE A 321 -7.34 5.76 31.77
C ILE A 321 -6.98 5.69 30.26
N LEU A 322 -7.91 5.96 29.36
CA LEU A 322 -7.65 6.00 27.92
C LEU A 322 -6.74 7.18 27.56
N LYS A 323 -6.97 8.35 28.14
CA LYS A 323 -6.10 9.53 27.93
C LYS A 323 -4.68 9.26 28.42
N MET A 324 -4.53 8.65 29.60
CA MET A 324 -3.21 8.26 30.12
C MET A 324 -2.55 7.21 29.23
N TYR A 325 -3.30 6.23 28.75
CA TYR A 325 -2.79 5.20 27.84
C TYR A 325 -2.26 5.80 26.54
N ASN A 326 -3.05 6.63 25.87
CA ASN A 326 -2.67 7.27 24.60
C ASN A 326 -1.47 8.22 24.76
N LEU A 327 -1.26 8.79 25.94
CA LEU A 327 -0.06 9.57 26.24
C LEU A 327 1.20 8.71 26.38
N LEU A 328 1.09 7.53 26.99
CA LEU A 328 2.23 6.65 27.26
C LEU A 328 2.55 5.70 26.10
N PHE A 329 1.54 5.25 25.37
CA PHE A 329 1.64 4.29 24.29
C PHE A 329 0.94 4.78 23.02
N PRO A 330 1.32 5.96 22.47
CA PRO A 330 0.86 6.32 21.13
C PRO A 330 1.32 5.27 20.13
N GLU A 331 0.67 5.16 18.99
CA GLU A 331 0.83 4.08 18.01
C GLU A 331 2.30 3.88 17.59
N ALA A 332 3.03 4.97 17.41
CA ALA A 332 4.46 4.94 17.08
C ALA A 332 5.30 4.28 18.19
N VAL A 333 4.99 4.59 19.45
CA VAL A 333 5.68 3.99 20.61
C VAL A 333 5.33 2.50 20.71
N ALA A 334 4.07 2.14 20.50
CA ALA A 334 3.62 0.75 20.48
C ALA A 334 4.36 -0.08 19.42
N ALA A 335 4.51 0.47 18.19
CA ALA A 335 5.30 -0.14 17.12
C ALA A 335 6.76 -0.36 17.54
N MET A 336 7.38 0.70 18.09
CA MET A 336 8.79 0.66 18.50
C MET A 336 9.00 -0.29 19.68
N VAL A 337 8.08 -0.39 20.63
CA VAL A 337 8.15 -1.40 21.71
C VAL A 337 8.21 -2.81 21.14
N GLY A 338 7.27 -3.17 20.24
CA GLY A 338 7.28 -4.48 19.58
C GLY A 338 8.56 -4.74 18.78
N ALA A 339 9.04 -3.75 18.03
CA ALA A 339 10.24 -3.84 17.21
C ALA A 339 11.52 -3.96 18.08
N LEU A 340 11.66 -3.16 19.13
CA LEU A 340 12.83 -3.17 20.01
C LEU A 340 12.92 -4.45 20.83
N LEU A 341 11.80 -5.05 21.23
CA LEU A 341 11.78 -6.35 21.91
C LEU A 341 12.46 -7.45 21.08
N LEU A 342 12.40 -7.40 19.74
CA LEU A 342 13.09 -8.37 18.89
C LEU A 342 14.61 -8.42 19.10
N PHE A 343 15.21 -7.27 19.39
CA PHE A 343 16.66 -7.15 19.66
C PHE A 343 17.03 -7.58 21.09
N LEU A 344 16.05 -7.66 21.99
CA LEU A 344 16.25 -8.02 23.38
C LEU A 344 15.91 -9.48 23.69
N MET A 345 15.05 -10.12 22.87
CA MET A 345 14.65 -11.51 23.08
C MET A 345 15.67 -12.50 22.51
N PRO A 346 16.36 -13.28 23.37
CA PRO A 346 17.42 -14.19 22.92
C PRO A 346 16.85 -15.45 22.27
N ILE A 347 17.48 -15.90 21.18
CA ILE A 347 17.31 -17.24 20.62
C ILE A 347 18.27 -18.19 21.35
N ASN A 348 19.55 -17.79 21.46
CA ASN A 348 20.58 -18.48 22.21
C ASN A 348 21.37 -17.47 23.07
N PHE A 349 21.15 -17.52 24.37
CA PHE A 349 21.77 -16.57 25.30
C PHE A 349 23.29 -16.75 25.42
N LYS A 350 23.76 -18.02 25.31
CA LYS A 350 25.20 -18.33 25.43
C LYS A 350 25.99 -17.77 24.25
N GLU A 351 25.40 -17.82 23.04
CA GLU A 351 26.02 -17.33 21.82
C GLU A 351 25.66 -15.87 21.52
N ARG A 352 24.93 -15.20 22.44
CA ARG A 352 24.43 -13.83 22.25
C ARG A 352 23.62 -13.63 20.94
N GLN A 353 22.92 -14.68 20.52
CA GLN A 353 22.02 -14.59 19.37
C GLN A 353 20.66 -14.10 19.81
N PHE A 354 20.22 -13.00 19.23
CA PHE A 354 18.91 -12.40 19.47
C PHE A 354 17.97 -12.67 18.29
N THR A 355 16.68 -12.40 18.48
CA THR A 355 15.64 -12.70 17.49
C THR A 355 15.84 -11.91 16.20
N LEU A 356 16.36 -10.70 16.27
CA LEU A 356 16.68 -9.89 15.10
C LEU A 356 18.03 -9.19 15.31
N GLU A 357 18.86 -9.17 14.28
CA GLU A 357 20.09 -8.39 14.25
C GLU A 357 19.86 -7.03 13.61
N TRP A 358 20.59 -6.01 14.06
CA TRP A 358 20.48 -4.64 13.52
C TRP A 358 20.67 -4.60 11.99
N LYS A 359 21.67 -5.33 11.48
CA LYS A 359 21.94 -5.38 10.03
C LYS A 359 20.73 -5.90 9.25
N ALA A 360 20.07 -6.94 9.73
CA ALA A 360 18.86 -7.48 9.12
C ALA A 360 17.70 -6.50 9.19
N ALA A 361 17.51 -5.85 10.34
CA ALA A 361 16.48 -4.82 10.50
C ALA A 361 16.64 -3.68 9.50
N VAL A 362 17.86 -3.14 9.36
CA VAL A 362 18.17 -2.06 8.40
C VAL A 362 17.85 -2.46 6.96
N GLN A 363 18.11 -3.71 6.59
CA GLN A 363 17.79 -4.24 5.26
C GLN A 363 16.28 -4.45 5.04
N GLY A 364 15.51 -4.65 6.10
CA GLY A 364 14.06 -4.83 6.04
C GLY A 364 13.28 -3.52 6.02
N VAL A 365 13.87 -2.41 6.44
CA VAL A 365 13.22 -1.10 6.41
C VAL A 365 13.25 -0.53 4.99
N GLU A 366 12.09 -0.18 4.48
CA GLU A 366 11.94 0.51 3.18
C GLU A 366 12.27 2.01 3.33
N TRP A 367 13.57 2.34 3.46
CA TRP A 367 14.05 3.71 3.66
C TRP A 367 13.52 4.71 2.62
N GLY A 368 13.41 4.26 1.37
CA GLY A 368 12.86 5.10 0.29
C GLY A 368 11.43 5.53 0.57
N THR A 369 10.61 4.63 1.08
CA THR A 369 9.22 4.91 1.46
C THR A 369 9.14 5.88 2.65
N LEU A 370 9.98 5.70 3.68
CA LEU A 370 10.02 6.62 4.83
C LEU A 370 10.46 8.02 4.43
N ILE A 371 11.48 8.14 3.55
CA ILE A 371 11.94 9.43 3.03
C ILE A 371 10.87 10.09 2.15
N LEU A 372 10.22 9.33 1.28
CA LEU A 372 9.13 9.84 0.46
C LEU A 372 7.98 10.36 1.34
N PHE A 373 7.61 9.64 2.38
CA PHE A 373 6.58 10.05 3.32
C PHE A 373 6.98 11.34 4.05
N GLY A 374 8.20 11.41 4.61
CA GLY A 374 8.71 12.62 5.26
C GLY A 374 8.73 13.84 4.33
N GLY A 375 9.12 13.63 3.07
CA GLY A 375 9.10 14.67 2.04
C GLY A 375 7.70 15.16 1.70
N GLY A 376 6.74 14.24 1.57
CA GLY A 376 5.33 14.57 1.37
C GLY A 376 4.76 15.38 2.54
N LEU A 377 4.98 14.92 3.77
CA LEU A 377 4.59 15.67 4.98
C LEU A 377 5.24 17.05 5.05
N ALA A 378 6.54 17.16 4.71
CA ALA A 378 7.22 18.45 4.67
C ALA A 378 6.55 19.41 3.68
N MET A 379 6.28 18.95 2.46
CA MET A 379 5.63 19.77 1.42
C MET A 379 4.20 20.15 1.83
N GLY A 380 3.40 19.23 2.35
CA GLY A 380 2.04 19.49 2.84
C GLY A 380 2.02 20.49 4.00
N GLY A 381 2.92 20.33 4.97
CA GLY A 381 3.06 21.27 6.10
C GLY A 381 3.49 22.67 5.66
N MET A 382 4.36 22.78 4.66
CA MET A 382 4.76 24.06 4.08
C MET A 382 3.59 24.72 3.32
N MET A 383 2.76 23.96 2.61
CA MET A 383 1.54 24.50 1.97
C MET A 383 0.64 25.18 3.00
N TYR A 384 0.43 24.52 4.13
CA TYR A 384 -0.38 25.08 5.20
C TYR A 384 0.25 26.35 5.81
N LYS A 385 1.53 26.31 6.16
CA LYS A 385 2.26 27.43 6.78
C LYS A 385 2.34 28.68 5.88
N THR A 386 2.45 28.51 4.57
CA THR A 386 2.57 29.62 3.62
C THR A 386 1.23 30.16 3.14
N GLY A 387 0.11 29.53 3.48
CA GLY A 387 -1.22 29.85 2.96
C GLY A 387 -1.48 29.33 1.54
N LEU A 388 -0.54 28.56 0.96
CA LEU A 388 -0.72 27.98 -0.37
C LEU A 388 -1.89 26.98 -0.40
N SER A 389 -2.13 26.26 0.70
CA SER A 389 -3.25 25.32 0.82
C SER A 389 -4.60 26.03 0.60
N GLN A 390 -4.82 27.20 1.24
CA GLN A 390 -6.07 27.94 1.06
C GLN A 390 -6.27 28.33 -0.41
N TRP A 391 -5.26 28.94 -1.03
CA TRP A 391 -5.34 29.37 -2.42
C TRP A 391 -5.61 28.20 -3.38
N VAL A 392 -4.93 27.06 -3.20
CA VAL A 392 -5.13 25.85 -4.03
C VAL A 392 -6.54 25.29 -3.82
N GLY A 393 -7.02 25.22 -2.57
CA GLY A 393 -8.36 24.77 -2.25
C GLY A 393 -9.44 25.62 -2.92
N ASP A 394 -9.35 26.94 -2.78
CA ASP A 394 -10.29 27.87 -3.41
C ASP A 394 -10.29 27.75 -4.94
N LYS A 395 -9.12 27.54 -5.55
CA LYS A 395 -9.02 27.31 -7.00
C LYS A 395 -9.67 26.00 -7.43
N ILE A 396 -9.44 24.91 -6.69
CA ILE A 396 -10.06 23.61 -6.98
C ILE A 396 -11.57 23.70 -6.85
N VAL A 397 -12.08 24.29 -5.76
CA VAL A 397 -13.52 24.50 -5.54
C VAL A 397 -14.11 25.37 -6.64
N GLY A 398 -13.43 26.47 -7.01
CA GLY A 398 -13.85 27.33 -8.10
C GLY A 398 -13.95 26.62 -9.45
N MET A 399 -12.96 25.74 -9.79
CA MET A 399 -12.98 24.92 -11.00
C MET A 399 -14.14 23.91 -11.01
N LEU A 400 -14.62 23.51 -9.84
CA LEU A 400 -15.77 22.60 -9.68
C LEU A 400 -17.12 23.32 -9.60
N GLY A 401 -17.18 24.60 -9.95
CA GLY A 401 -18.41 25.39 -10.00
C GLY A 401 -18.71 26.18 -8.73
N GLY A 402 -17.78 26.22 -7.76
CA GLY A 402 -17.87 27.03 -6.54
C GLY A 402 -18.62 26.38 -5.37
N ASP A 403 -19.49 25.40 -5.62
CA ASP A 403 -20.25 24.65 -4.60
C ASP A 403 -20.35 23.16 -4.98
N PRO A 404 -19.23 22.43 -4.97
CA PRO A 404 -19.25 21.00 -5.29
C PRO A 404 -19.97 20.23 -4.19
N SER A 405 -20.73 19.18 -4.58
CA SER A 405 -21.21 18.24 -3.57
C SER A 405 -20.06 17.42 -2.99
N GLU A 406 -20.19 16.99 -1.73
CA GLU A 406 -19.19 16.13 -1.09
C GLU A 406 -18.92 14.86 -1.88
N PHE A 407 -19.98 14.23 -2.41
CA PHE A 407 -19.87 13.07 -3.30
C PHE A 407 -18.99 13.35 -4.52
N ALA A 408 -19.21 14.47 -5.20
CA ALA A 408 -18.42 14.83 -6.38
C ALA A 408 -16.95 15.06 -6.03
N LEU A 409 -16.70 15.72 -4.91
CA LEU A 409 -15.33 15.97 -4.45
C LEU A 409 -14.59 14.67 -4.13
N VAL A 410 -15.18 13.80 -3.31
CA VAL A 410 -14.62 12.49 -2.97
C VAL A 410 -14.40 11.66 -4.23
N ALA A 411 -15.40 11.60 -5.12
CA ALA A 411 -15.32 10.82 -6.36
C ALA A 411 -14.18 11.29 -7.27
N ILE A 412 -14.02 12.60 -7.46
CA ILE A 412 -12.96 13.17 -8.30
C ILE A 412 -11.58 12.79 -7.73
N PHE A 413 -11.36 12.98 -6.43
CA PHE A 413 -10.08 12.65 -5.82
C PHE A 413 -9.80 11.15 -5.78
N CYS A 414 -10.81 10.30 -5.61
CA CYS A 414 -10.69 8.85 -5.73
C CYS A 414 -10.26 8.43 -7.15
N VAL A 415 -10.92 8.95 -8.18
CA VAL A 415 -10.59 8.65 -9.58
C VAL A 415 -9.20 9.17 -9.95
N MET A 416 -8.87 10.42 -9.57
CA MET A 416 -7.54 10.98 -9.83
C MET A 416 -6.44 10.16 -9.14
N SER A 417 -6.67 9.76 -7.89
CA SER A 417 -5.72 8.96 -7.12
C SER A 417 -5.49 7.59 -7.74
N LEU A 418 -6.55 6.91 -8.17
CA LEU A 418 -6.44 5.64 -8.90
C LEU A 418 -5.66 5.80 -10.21
N LEU A 419 -6.07 6.73 -11.07
CA LEU A 419 -5.44 6.91 -12.38
C LEU A 419 -3.95 7.24 -12.24
N LEU A 420 -3.61 8.06 -11.26
CA LEU A 420 -2.21 8.39 -10.99
C LEU A 420 -1.46 7.18 -10.42
N SER A 421 -2.10 6.38 -9.58
CA SER A 421 -1.54 5.16 -9.00
C SER A 421 -1.26 4.09 -10.07
N GLU A 422 -2.06 4.01 -11.11
CA GLU A 422 -1.79 3.11 -12.25
C GLU A 422 -0.55 3.52 -13.06
N LEU A 423 -0.26 4.80 -13.13
CA LEU A 423 0.86 5.35 -13.90
C LEU A 423 2.16 5.50 -13.10
N THR A 424 2.05 5.52 -11.76
CA THR A 424 3.18 5.70 -10.83
C THR A 424 3.10 4.65 -9.72
N SER A 425 3.70 4.91 -8.57
CA SER A 425 3.50 4.05 -7.39
C SER A 425 2.35 4.55 -6.51
N HIS A 426 1.67 3.63 -5.82
CA HIS A 426 0.65 3.95 -4.82
C HIS A 426 1.09 5.04 -3.83
N THR A 427 2.34 4.93 -3.37
CA THR A 427 2.94 5.87 -2.42
C THR A 427 3.12 7.26 -3.03
N ALA A 428 3.59 7.35 -4.28
CA ALA A 428 3.77 8.62 -4.96
C ALA A 428 2.43 9.29 -5.25
N ALA A 429 1.45 8.54 -5.77
CA ALA A 429 0.10 9.04 -6.03
C ALA A 429 -0.53 9.66 -4.77
N THR A 430 -0.44 8.95 -3.63
CA THR A 430 -0.97 9.43 -2.36
C THR A 430 -0.29 10.72 -1.89
N ASN A 431 1.04 10.80 -1.97
CA ASN A 431 1.78 12.01 -1.57
C ASN A 431 1.45 13.23 -2.44
N MET A 432 1.11 12.99 -3.71
CA MET A 432 0.74 14.08 -4.64
C MET A 432 -0.70 14.54 -4.43
N ILE A 433 -1.63 13.61 -4.35
CA ILE A 433 -3.06 13.91 -4.34
C ILE A 433 -3.56 14.21 -2.91
N GLY A 434 -2.95 13.60 -1.88
CA GLY A 434 -3.39 13.73 -0.50
C GLY A 434 -3.51 15.16 0.00
N PRO A 435 -2.45 15.98 -0.06
CA PRO A 435 -2.51 17.37 0.36
C PRO A 435 -3.56 18.20 -0.41
N LEU A 436 -3.71 17.95 -1.71
CA LEU A 436 -4.68 18.64 -2.57
C LEU A 436 -6.11 18.29 -2.17
N GLY A 437 -6.37 17.00 -1.92
CA GLY A 437 -7.70 16.52 -1.52
C GLY A 437 -8.12 17.05 -0.15
N ILE A 438 -7.25 16.99 0.85
CA ILE A 438 -7.50 17.54 2.18
C ILE A 438 -7.79 19.04 2.10
N THR A 439 -6.97 19.78 1.35
CA THR A 439 -7.09 21.21 1.16
C THR A 439 -8.42 21.58 0.48
N ALA A 440 -8.80 20.85 -0.57
CA ALA A 440 -10.05 21.06 -1.27
C ALA A 440 -11.28 20.76 -0.40
N ALA A 441 -11.22 19.70 0.42
CA ALA A 441 -12.29 19.37 1.35
C ALA A 441 -12.51 20.46 2.39
N VAL A 442 -11.42 20.96 3.00
CA VAL A 442 -11.46 22.04 3.98
C VAL A 442 -12.02 23.33 3.34
N ALA A 443 -11.57 23.70 2.13
CA ALA A 443 -12.05 24.89 1.41
C ALA A 443 -13.54 24.79 1.03
N ALA A 444 -14.02 23.58 0.72
CA ALA A 444 -15.44 23.31 0.45
C ALA A 444 -16.31 23.17 1.71
N GLY A 445 -15.72 23.24 2.91
CA GLY A 445 -16.44 23.10 4.19
C GLY A 445 -16.82 21.66 4.54
N PHE A 446 -16.21 20.64 3.90
CA PHE A 446 -16.44 19.22 4.19
C PHE A 446 -15.38 18.64 5.11
N SER A 447 -15.70 17.48 5.70
CA SER A 447 -14.72 16.72 6.48
C SER A 447 -13.56 16.23 5.59
N PRO A 448 -12.31 16.60 5.89
CA PRO A 448 -11.16 16.12 5.12
C PRO A 448 -10.94 14.60 5.27
N VAL A 449 -11.54 13.97 6.30
CA VAL A 449 -11.42 12.52 6.55
C VAL A 449 -12.01 11.71 5.40
N HIS A 450 -13.15 12.14 4.85
CA HIS A 450 -13.84 11.45 3.76
C HIS A 450 -12.96 11.38 2.50
N VAL A 451 -12.39 12.51 2.11
CA VAL A 451 -11.49 12.59 0.96
C VAL A 451 -10.19 11.82 1.23
N ALA A 452 -9.65 11.93 2.46
CA ALA A 452 -8.41 11.25 2.84
C ALA A 452 -8.54 9.72 2.80
N VAL A 453 -9.61 9.16 3.38
CA VAL A 453 -9.90 7.72 3.33
C VAL A 453 -10.14 7.29 1.88
N GLY A 454 -10.90 8.07 1.11
CA GLY A 454 -11.13 7.82 -0.31
C GLY A 454 -9.82 7.73 -1.10
N ILE A 455 -8.91 8.69 -0.93
CA ILE A 455 -7.60 8.71 -1.58
C ILE A 455 -6.74 7.50 -1.14
N ALA A 456 -6.66 7.20 0.15
CA ALA A 456 -5.86 6.09 0.66
C ALA A 456 -6.29 4.75 0.07
N LEU A 457 -7.59 4.49 0.05
CA LEU A 457 -8.15 3.27 -0.52
C LEU A 457 -7.99 3.23 -2.04
N SER A 458 -8.28 4.32 -2.76
CA SER A 458 -8.20 4.37 -4.22
C SER A 458 -6.77 4.26 -4.74
N SER A 459 -5.79 4.89 -4.08
CA SER A 459 -4.39 4.77 -4.47
C SER A 459 -3.81 3.38 -4.22
N SER A 460 -4.43 2.59 -3.32
CA SER A 460 -4.07 1.19 -3.07
C SER A 460 -4.70 0.21 -4.06
N LEU A 461 -5.64 0.64 -4.89
CA LEU A 461 -6.07 -0.02 -6.12
C LEU A 461 -5.01 0.27 -7.19
N GLY A 462 -5.01 -0.44 -8.26
CA GLY A 462 -3.98 -0.29 -9.30
C GLY A 462 -3.72 -1.68 -9.83
N PHE A 463 -4.80 -2.26 -10.40
CA PHE A 463 -4.81 -3.65 -10.83
C PHE A 463 -4.62 -3.80 -12.35
N MET A 464 -4.56 -2.68 -13.10
CA MET A 464 -4.51 -2.74 -14.57
C MET A 464 -3.12 -3.08 -15.10
N LEU A 465 -2.06 -2.54 -14.49
CA LEU A 465 -0.72 -2.62 -15.05
C LEU A 465 0.28 -3.33 -14.13
N PRO A 466 1.28 -4.04 -14.70
CA PRO A 466 2.35 -4.63 -13.91
C PRO A 466 3.19 -3.59 -13.14
N VAL A 467 3.32 -2.38 -13.71
CA VAL A 467 4.15 -1.29 -13.13
C VAL A 467 3.48 -0.57 -11.98
N SER A 468 2.15 -0.68 -11.82
CA SER A 468 1.38 0.02 -10.79
C SER A 468 1.84 -0.34 -9.38
N THR A 469 2.18 -1.62 -9.17
CA THR A 469 2.59 -2.11 -7.85
C THR A 469 3.49 -3.36 -7.97
N PRO A 470 4.49 -3.54 -7.07
CA PRO A 470 5.39 -4.69 -7.12
C PRO A 470 4.70 -6.06 -7.10
N PRO A 471 3.60 -6.31 -6.35
CA PRO A 471 2.86 -7.57 -6.46
C PRO A 471 2.44 -7.93 -7.88
N ASN A 472 1.95 -6.95 -8.65
CA ASN A 472 1.56 -7.15 -10.04
C ASN A 472 2.77 -7.55 -10.90
N ALA A 473 3.89 -6.86 -10.75
CA ALA A 473 5.12 -7.16 -11.48
C ALA A 473 5.65 -8.58 -11.16
N ILE A 474 5.61 -8.99 -9.88
CA ILE A 474 6.06 -10.31 -9.44
C ILE A 474 5.26 -11.43 -10.12
N VAL A 475 3.94 -11.34 -10.10
CA VAL A 475 3.11 -12.40 -10.72
C VAL A 475 3.14 -12.34 -12.24
N TYR A 476 3.27 -11.14 -12.82
CA TYR A 476 3.40 -10.94 -14.27
C TYR A 476 4.68 -11.59 -14.82
N ALA A 477 5.77 -11.56 -14.06
CA ALA A 477 7.03 -12.22 -14.41
C ALA A 477 6.92 -13.75 -14.58
N SER A 478 5.83 -14.38 -14.11
CA SER A 478 5.54 -15.81 -14.40
C SER A 478 5.33 -16.11 -15.88
N GLY A 479 4.94 -15.11 -16.67
CA GLY A 479 4.50 -15.28 -18.05
C GLY A 479 3.10 -15.89 -18.24
N TYR A 480 2.40 -16.21 -17.14
CA TYR A 480 1.06 -16.82 -17.19
C TYR A 480 -0.07 -15.80 -17.32
N ILE A 481 0.26 -14.52 -17.32
CA ILE A 481 -0.72 -13.42 -17.38
C ILE A 481 -0.49 -12.62 -18.65
N PRO A 482 -1.33 -12.77 -19.70
CA PRO A 482 -1.34 -11.85 -20.82
C PRO A 482 -1.71 -10.43 -20.36
N ILE A 483 -0.96 -9.42 -20.80
CA ILE A 483 -1.16 -8.01 -20.40
C ILE A 483 -2.60 -7.55 -20.64
N THR A 484 -3.20 -7.94 -21.75
CA THR A 484 -4.58 -7.60 -22.10
C THR A 484 -5.61 -8.16 -21.11
N LYS A 485 -5.34 -9.35 -20.55
CA LYS A 485 -6.20 -9.94 -19.51
C LYS A 485 -6.03 -9.22 -18.18
N MET A 486 -4.81 -8.83 -17.83
CA MET A 486 -4.53 -8.04 -16.62
C MET A 486 -5.25 -6.69 -16.69
N ILE A 487 -5.06 -5.93 -17.78
CA ILE A 487 -5.74 -4.64 -17.98
C ILE A 487 -7.26 -4.80 -17.88
N LYS A 488 -7.84 -5.76 -18.64
CA LYS A 488 -9.29 -5.97 -18.64
C LYS A 488 -9.82 -6.29 -17.24
N THR A 489 -9.14 -7.13 -16.52
CA THR A 489 -9.56 -7.55 -15.17
C THR A 489 -9.39 -6.40 -14.18
N GLY A 490 -8.26 -5.69 -14.27
CA GLY A 490 -7.97 -4.52 -13.44
C GLY A 490 -9.04 -3.45 -13.59
N VAL A 491 -9.36 -3.06 -14.83
CA VAL A 491 -10.43 -2.07 -15.11
C VAL A 491 -11.75 -2.44 -14.41
N TYR A 492 -12.18 -3.71 -14.48
CA TYR A 492 -13.42 -4.13 -13.81
C TYR A 492 -13.33 -3.99 -12.28
N ILE A 493 -12.22 -4.45 -11.69
CA ILE A 493 -12.06 -4.45 -10.23
C ILE A 493 -11.89 -3.01 -9.73
N ASP A 494 -11.09 -2.20 -10.40
CA ASP A 494 -10.83 -0.81 -10.04
C ASP A 494 -12.11 0.04 -10.14
N PHE A 495 -12.85 -0.11 -11.24
CA PHE A 495 -14.10 0.63 -11.43
C PHE A 495 -15.15 0.25 -10.37
N ILE A 496 -15.39 -1.05 -10.18
CA ILE A 496 -16.33 -1.53 -9.16
C ILE A 496 -15.81 -1.14 -7.77
N GLY A 497 -14.51 -1.27 -7.53
CA GLY A 497 -13.87 -0.91 -6.27
C GLY A 497 -14.10 0.55 -5.89
N ILE A 498 -13.88 1.48 -6.81
CA ILE A 498 -14.10 2.91 -6.53
C ILE A 498 -15.58 3.17 -6.26
N PHE A 499 -16.45 2.83 -7.20
CA PHE A 499 -17.85 3.29 -7.14
C PHE A 499 -18.70 2.50 -6.16
N CYS A 500 -18.43 1.21 -5.94
CA CYS A 500 -19.23 0.37 -5.06
C CYS A 500 -18.66 0.21 -3.65
N VAL A 501 -17.38 0.50 -3.43
CA VAL A 501 -16.73 0.30 -2.13
C VAL A 501 -16.10 1.58 -1.61
N THR A 502 -15.13 2.17 -2.33
CA THR A 502 -14.34 3.29 -1.81
C THR A 502 -15.20 4.51 -1.53
N ILE A 503 -15.96 5.00 -2.51
CA ILE A 503 -16.77 6.21 -2.35
C ILE A 503 -17.87 6.01 -1.30
N PRO A 504 -18.69 4.95 -1.34
CA PRO A 504 -19.69 4.71 -0.31
C PRO A 504 -19.11 4.58 1.09
N LEU A 505 -17.98 3.87 1.23
CA LEU A 505 -17.34 3.67 2.52
C LEU A 505 -16.78 4.99 3.06
N ALA A 506 -16.12 5.78 2.23
CA ALA A 506 -15.56 7.07 2.60
C ALA A 506 -16.64 8.06 3.05
N ILE A 507 -17.78 8.12 2.37
CA ILE A 507 -18.83 9.10 2.67
C ILE A 507 -19.76 8.64 3.80
N TYR A 508 -20.22 7.39 3.76
CA TYR A 508 -21.29 6.95 4.65
C TYR A 508 -20.81 6.24 5.91
N PHE A 509 -19.67 5.53 5.82
CA PHE A 509 -19.24 4.72 6.94
C PHE A 509 -18.28 5.46 7.89
N VAL A 510 -17.50 6.39 7.36
CA VAL A 510 -16.59 7.22 8.16
C VAL A 510 -17.36 8.12 9.12
N VAL A 511 -18.51 8.65 8.70
CA VAL A 511 -19.40 9.46 9.55
C VAL A 511 -19.87 8.72 10.79
N TRP A 512 -20.04 7.40 10.72
CA TRP A 512 -20.56 6.58 11.83
C TRP A 512 -19.56 6.38 12.97
N ILE A 513 -18.27 6.58 12.73
CA ILE A 513 -17.18 6.30 13.67
C ILE A 513 -16.54 7.58 14.21
N VAL A 514 -16.50 8.64 13.40
CA VAL A 514 -15.86 9.92 13.76
C VAL A 514 -16.89 10.95 14.23
N GLY A 515 -18.18 10.79 13.90
CA GLY A 515 -19.29 11.62 14.38
C GLY A 515 -19.66 11.28 15.79
#